data_7f8ef52e6e4bc183e067011e618832a9
#
_entry.id   7f8ef52e6e4bc183e067011e618832a9
#
_cell.length_a   1.000
_cell.length_b   1.000
_cell.length_c   1.000
_cell.angle_alpha   90.00
_cell.angle_beta   90.00
_cell.angle_gamma   90.00
#
_symmetry.space_group_name_H-M   'P 1'
#
loop_
_entity.id
_entity.type
_entity.pdbx_description
1 polymer ?
#
loop_
_entity_poly.entity_id
_entity_poly.type
_entity_poly.pdbx_seq_one_letter_code
_entity_poly.pdbx_strand_id
1 'polypeptide(L)'
;MPRRERLSIVGSEPVGLYTLLRLERGSLDPGAPGQFFMLEAPGRLLPRALSLCLAPAGELAFLIDPVGPGTEALCTLEPGERVHAFGPLGNGFRLDVARPLLVGGGIGIAPLPYLAEAL
;
A
#
# COMPACT_ATOMS: atom_id res chain seq x y z
N MET A 1 -8.33 14.62 1.27
CA MET A 1 -7.07 15.38 1.41
C MET A 1 -5.93 14.47 1.85
N PRO A 2 -4.79 14.52 1.19
CA PRO A 2 -3.61 13.79 1.65
C PRO A 2 -3.17 14.29 3.03
N ARG A 3 -2.77 13.37 3.86
CA ARG A 3 -2.27 13.67 5.21
C ARG A 3 -1.09 12.78 5.53
N ARG A 4 -0.25 13.25 6.44
CA ARG A 4 0.89 12.48 6.95
C ARG A 4 0.59 12.00 8.36
N GLU A 5 0.87 10.73 8.61
CA GLU A 5 0.65 10.13 9.92
C GLU A 5 1.65 8.99 10.15
N ARG A 6 1.98 8.72 11.40
CA ARG A 6 2.75 7.54 11.77
C ARG A 6 1.78 6.41 12.01
N LEU A 7 1.94 5.32 11.25
CA LEU A 7 1.05 4.18 11.32
C LEU A 7 1.77 2.96 11.88
N SER A 8 1.07 2.21 12.73
CA SER A 8 1.60 0.99 13.32
C SER A 8 1.49 -0.19 12.36
N ILE A 9 2.54 -1.00 12.31
CA ILE A 9 2.54 -2.26 11.59
C ILE A 9 1.60 -3.24 12.31
N VAL A 10 0.66 -3.82 11.56
CA VAL A 10 -0.18 -4.93 12.04
C VAL A 10 0.56 -6.24 11.83
N GLY A 11 1.19 -6.41 10.69
CA GLY A 11 1.94 -7.60 10.35
C GLY A 11 2.35 -7.60 8.91
N SER A 12 3.12 -8.60 8.53
CA SER A 12 3.49 -8.84 7.15
C SER A 12 3.44 -10.33 6.87
N GLU A 13 3.13 -10.69 5.62
CA GLU A 13 3.03 -12.09 5.21
C GLU A 13 3.56 -12.25 3.80
N PRO A 14 4.21 -13.39 3.51
CA PRO A 14 4.68 -13.65 2.15
C PRO A 14 3.51 -13.93 1.21
N VAL A 15 3.59 -13.39 0.00
CA VAL A 15 2.67 -13.68 -1.09
C VAL A 15 3.53 -13.98 -2.31
N GLY A 16 3.87 -15.25 -2.53
CA GLY A 16 4.85 -15.63 -3.54
C GLY A 16 6.21 -15.01 -3.24
N LEU A 17 6.75 -14.24 -4.19
CA LEU A 17 8.03 -13.54 -4.02
C LEU A 17 7.86 -12.16 -3.39
N TYR A 18 6.63 -11.76 -3.11
CA TYR A 18 6.32 -10.44 -2.56
C TYR A 18 5.97 -10.54 -1.08
N THR A 19 5.85 -9.40 -0.44
CA THR A 19 5.41 -9.28 0.95
C THR A 19 4.18 -8.39 1.00
N LEU A 20 3.12 -8.86 1.65
CA LEU A 20 1.96 -8.03 1.94
C LEU A 20 2.14 -7.42 3.32
N LEU A 21 2.33 -6.09 3.36
CA LEU A 21 2.51 -5.33 4.58
C LEU A 21 1.18 -4.69 4.97
N ARG A 22 0.72 -4.96 6.19
CA ARG A 22 -0.53 -4.41 6.72
C ARG A 22 -0.25 -3.42 7.81
N LEU A 23 -0.90 -2.26 7.71
CA LEU A 23 -0.77 -1.14 8.65
C LEU A 23 -2.12 -0.79 9.24
N GLU A 24 -2.16 -0.36 10.48
CA GLU A 24 -3.34 0.31 11.01
C GLU A 24 -3.50 1.64 10.26
N ARG A 25 -4.71 1.91 9.78
CA ARG A 25 -4.96 3.10 8.95
C ARG A 25 -4.91 4.40 9.74
N GLY A 26 -5.16 4.36 11.03
CA GLY A 26 -5.26 5.57 11.82
C GLY A 26 -6.38 6.47 11.31
N SER A 27 -6.09 7.75 11.14
CA SER A 27 -7.06 8.73 10.64
C SER A 27 -6.97 8.95 9.12
N LEU A 28 -6.11 8.20 8.42
CA LEU A 28 -5.94 8.39 6.98
C LEU A 28 -7.13 7.82 6.20
N ASP A 29 -7.53 8.55 5.16
CA ASP A 29 -8.48 8.08 4.17
C ASP A 29 -7.77 7.04 3.30
N PRO A 30 -8.38 5.88 3.02
CA PRO A 30 -7.74 4.90 2.14
C PRO A 30 -7.66 5.36 0.69
N GLY A 31 -8.46 6.34 0.31
CA GLY A 31 -8.48 6.82 -1.07
C GLY A 31 -9.21 5.89 -2.01
N ALA A 32 -9.07 6.18 -3.30
CA ALA A 32 -9.68 5.42 -4.39
C ALA A 32 -8.69 4.41 -4.98
N PRO A 33 -9.18 3.32 -5.58
CA PRO A 33 -8.29 2.37 -6.28
C PRO A 33 -7.42 3.07 -7.33
N GLY A 34 -6.13 2.78 -7.32
CA GLY A 34 -5.14 3.42 -8.19
C GLY A 34 -4.34 4.51 -7.52
N GLN A 35 -4.78 5.00 -6.37
CA GLN A 35 -3.99 5.94 -5.58
C GLN A 35 -2.90 5.21 -4.80
N PHE A 36 -1.92 5.96 -4.33
CA PHE A 36 -0.75 5.41 -3.67
C PHE A 36 -0.43 6.21 -2.40
N PHE A 37 0.46 5.65 -1.60
CA PHE A 37 0.99 6.30 -0.40
C PHE A 37 2.50 6.33 -0.46
N MET A 38 3.09 7.36 0.13
CA MET A 38 4.53 7.39 0.39
C MET A 38 4.75 6.80 1.77
N LEU A 39 5.52 5.71 1.85
CA LEU A 39 5.88 5.07 3.13
C LEU A 39 7.36 5.27 3.39
N GLU A 40 7.69 5.65 4.62
CA GLU A 40 9.06 5.91 5.04
C GLU A 40 9.39 5.02 6.24
N ALA A 41 10.28 4.07 6.04
CA ALA A 41 10.76 3.20 7.10
C ALA A 41 11.64 3.97 8.10
N PRO A 42 11.63 3.56 9.38
CA PRO A 42 12.51 4.19 10.37
C PRO A 42 13.98 4.16 9.94
N GLY A 43 14.66 5.29 10.09
CA GLY A 43 16.07 5.40 9.75
C GLY A 43 16.38 5.52 8.26
N ARG A 44 15.39 5.58 7.40
CA ARG A 44 15.56 5.80 5.96
C ARG A 44 15.19 7.23 5.61
N LEU A 45 16.00 7.85 4.73
CA LEU A 45 15.80 9.24 4.35
C LEU A 45 14.77 9.42 3.25
N LEU A 46 14.63 8.41 2.37
CA LEU A 46 13.75 8.51 1.21
C LEU A 46 12.53 7.61 1.38
N PRO A 47 11.33 8.17 1.27
CA PRO A 47 10.11 7.36 1.25
C PRO A 47 9.98 6.57 -0.03
N ARG A 48 9.13 5.54 -0.01
CA ARG A 48 8.80 4.72 -1.17
C ARG A 48 7.34 4.92 -1.53
N ALA A 49 7.08 5.07 -2.83
CA ALA A 49 5.72 5.16 -3.35
C ALA A 49 5.16 3.75 -3.54
N LEU A 50 4.07 3.44 -2.86
CA LEU A 50 3.45 2.12 -2.91
C LEU A 50 1.96 2.26 -3.20
N SER A 51 1.48 1.56 -4.22
CA SER A 51 0.07 1.50 -4.54
C SER A 51 -0.69 0.76 -3.45
N LEU A 52 -1.86 1.26 -3.09
CA LEU A 52 -2.71 0.57 -2.14
C LEU A 52 -3.23 -0.72 -2.76
N CYS A 53 -2.98 -1.84 -2.10
CA CYS A 53 -3.39 -3.16 -2.58
C CYS A 53 -4.77 -3.52 -2.07
N LEU A 54 -5.03 -3.32 -0.79
CA LEU A 54 -6.31 -3.57 -0.13
C LEU A 54 -6.49 -2.59 1.02
N ALA A 55 -7.75 -2.33 1.36
CA ALA A 55 -8.09 -1.49 2.51
C ALA A 55 -9.09 -2.22 3.40
N PRO A 56 -8.69 -3.30 4.10
CA PRO A 56 -9.57 -3.94 5.06
C PRO A 56 -10.00 -2.95 6.14
N ALA A 57 -11.08 -3.27 6.86
CA ALA A 57 -11.61 -2.36 7.87
C ALA A 57 -10.51 -1.93 8.86
N GLY A 58 -10.24 -0.62 8.90
CA GLY A 58 -9.24 -0.04 9.80
C GLY A 58 -7.79 -0.25 9.37
N GLU A 59 -7.53 -0.80 8.20
CA GLU A 59 -6.17 -1.10 7.73
C GLU A 59 -5.89 -0.57 6.33
N LEU A 60 -4.59 -0.45 6.04
CA LEU A 60 -4.07 -0.29 4.68
C LEU A 60 -3.11 -1.45 4.42
N ALA A 61 -3.21 -2.07 3.26
CA ALA A 61 -2.33 -3.18 2.88
C ALA A 61 -1.60 -2.85 1.58
N PHE A 62 -0.30 -3.11 1.59
CA PHE A 62 0.60 -2.84 0.46
C PHE A 62 1.33 -4.10 0.07
N LEU A 63 1.34 -4.41 -1.22
CA LEU A 63 2.13 -5.51 -1.75
C LEU A 63 3.50 -4.97 -2.18
N ILE A 64 4.56 -5.50 -1.61
CA ILE A 64 5.91 -4.97 -1.75
C ILE A 64 6.82 -6.02 -2.36
N ASP A 65 7.59 -5.60 -3.39
CA ASP A 65 8.68 -6.38 -3.93
C ASP A 65 9.98 -5.89 -3.24
N PRO A 66 10.61 -6.70 -2.39
CA PRO A 66 11.78 -6.25 -1.61
C PRO A 66 13.05 -6.22 -2.45
N VAL A 67 13.10 -5.35 -3.44
CA VAL A 67 14.21 -5.28 -4.42
C VAL A 67 15.33 -4.34 -4.03
N GLY A 68 15.15 -3.49 -3.01
CA GLY A 68 16.16 -2.53 -2.60
C GLY A 68 16.14 -2.28 -1.10
N PRO A 69 17.13 -1.53 -0.57
CA PRO A 69 17.26 -1.32 0.88
C PRO A 69 16.01 -0.71 1.53
N GLY A 70 15.35 0.22 0.85
CA GLY A 70 14.14 0.85 1.40
C GLY A 70 12.97 -0.10 1.48
N THR A 71 12.71 -0.87 0.43
CA THR A 71 11.61 -1.84 0.42
C THR A 71 11.91 -3.03 1.33
N GLU A 72 13.17 -3.48 1.39
CA GLU A 72 13.57 -4.53 2.34
C GLU A 72 13.37 -4.08 3.78
N ALA A 73 13.70 -2.82 4.10
CA ALA A 73 13.51 -2.28 5.43
C ALA A 73 12.03 -2.30 5.84
N LEU A 74 11.13 -1.97 4.91
CA LEU A 74 9.69 -2.06 5.18
C LEU A 74 9.23 -3.49 5.43
N CYS A 75 9.76 -4.45 4.67
CA CYS A 75 9.36 -5.85 4.77
C CYS A 75 9.85 -6.53 6.06
N THR A 76 10.85 -5.97 6.73
CA THR A 76 11.42 -6.55 7.96
C THR A 76 10.86 -5.93 9.24
N LEU A 77 9.94 -4.99 9.13
CA LEU A 77 9.33 -4.37 10.30
C LEU A 77 8.41 -5.34 11.03
N GLU A 78 8.47 -5.28 12.37
CA GLU A 78 7.68 -6.14 13.24
C GLU A 78 6.37 -5.47 13.66
N PRO A 79 5.34 -6.23 14.05
CA PRO A 79 4.11 -5.63 14.58
C PRO A 79 4.40 -4.67 15.72
N GLY A 80 3.73 -3.52 15.70
CA GLY A 80 3.92 -2.46 16.69
C GLY A 80 4.94 -1.41 16.30
N GLU A 81 5.86 -1.71 15.39
CA GLU A 81 6.73 -0.68 14.83
C GLU A 81 5.92 0.28 13.97
N ARG A 82 6.42 1.48 13.78
CA ARG A 82 5.69 2.52 13.04
C ARG A 82 6.44 3.00 11.82
N VAL A 83 5.67 3.38 10.81
CA VAL A 83 6.18 4.03 9.60
C VAL A 83 5.46 5.35 9.42
N HIS A 84 6.14 6.31 8.79
CA HIS A 84 5.47 7.51 8.32
C HIS A 84 4.77 7.20 7.00
N ALA A 85 3.50 7.54 6.93
CA ALA A 85 2.69 7.37 5.73
C ALA A 85 2.12 8.71 5.31
N PHE A 86 2.16 9.01 4.02
CA PHE A 86 1.60 10.21 3.44
C PHE A 86 0.74 9.84 2.24
N GLY A 87 -0.50 10.20 2.27
CA GLY A 87 -1.46 9.93 1.21
C GLY A 87 -2.89 10.12 1.65
N PRO A 88 -3.85 9.72 0.83
CA PRO A 88 -3.68 9.11 -0.50
C PRO A 88 -3.23 10.13 -1.56
N LEU A 89 -2.45 9.69 -2.53
CA LEU A 89 -1.86 10.52 -3.57
C LEU A 89 -2.21 9.98 -4.96
N GLY A 90 -2.11 10.84 -5.97
CA GLY A 90 -2.34 10.46 -7.35
C GLY A 90 -3.81 10.41 -7.73
N ASN A 91 -4.08 9.87 -8.92
CA ASN A 91 -5.43 9.75 -9.46
C ASN A 91 -5.90 8.31 -9.38
N GLY A 92 -7.18 8.11 -9.09
CA GLY A 92 -7.76 6.77 -9.09
C GLY A 92 -8.06 6.26 -10.50
N PHE A 93 -8.32 4.97 -10.61
CA PHE A 93 -8.81 4.38 -11.85
C PHE A 93 -10.26 4.83 -12.12
N ARG A 94 -10.64 4.78 -13.39
CA ARG A 94 -12.05 4.93 -13.77
C ARG A 94 -12.81 3.70 -13.31
N LEU A 95 -13.97 3.92 -12.69
CA LEU A 95 -14.85 2.84 -12.20
C LEU A 95 -16.12 2.70 -13.03
N ASP A 96 -16.37 3.63 -13.96
CA ASP A 96 -17.58 3.67 -14.80
C ASP A 96 -17.45 2.84 -16.08
N VAL A 97 -16.94 1.62 -15.94
CA VAL A 97 -16.64 0.73 -17.08
C VAL A 97 -17.63 -0.43 -17.08
N ALA A 98 -18.30 -0.65 -18.22
CA ALA A 98 -19.34 -1.67 -18.34
C ALA A 98 -18.78 -3.09 -18.27
N ARG A 99 -17.60 -3.32 -18.86
CA ARG A 99 -16.95 -4.63 -18.93
C ARG A 99 -15.47 -4.51 -18.61
N PRO A 100 -15.13 -4.36 -17.33
CA PRO A 100 -13.74 -4.19 -16.98
C PRO A 100 -12.93 -5.47 -17.20
N LEU A 101 -11.72 -5.29 -17.71
CA LEU A 101 -10.70 -6.33 -17.78
C LEU A 101 -9.47 -5.79 -17.06
N LEU A 102 -9.01 -6.52 -16.05
CA LEU A 102 -7.84 -6.14 -15.28
C LEU A 102 -6.66 -7.00 -15.72
N VAL A 103 -5.57 -6.33 -16.13
CA VAL A 103 -4.36 -6.99 -16.58
C VAL A 103 -3.18 -6.45 -15.78
N GLY A 104 -2.40 -7.35 -15.20
CA GLY A 104 -1.23 -6.98 -14.46
C GLY A 104 -0.16 -8.05 -14.54
N GLY A 105 1.09 -7.64 -14.38
CA GLY A 105 2.23 -8.55 -14.34
C GLY A 105 3.25 -8.06 -13.34
N GLY A 106 3.95 -9.00 -12.69
CA GLY A 106 4.91 -8.66 -11.66
C GLY A 106 4.26 -7.85 -10.54
N ILE A 107 5.00 -6.89 -9.99
CA ILE A 107 4.49 -6.03 -8.92
C ILE A 107 3.41 -5.07 -9.41
N GLY A 108 3.23 -4.90 -10.70
CA GLY A 108 2.16 -4.10 -11.27
C GLY A 108 0.76 -4.59 -10.90
N ILE A 109 0.63 -5.81 -10.37
CA ILE A 109 -0.65 -6.32 -9.86
C ILE A 109 -1.08 -5.66 -8.55
N ALA A 110 -0.18 -4.96 -7.87
CA ALA A 110 -0.44 -4.43 -6.51
C ALA A 110 -1.74 -3.63 -6.39
N PRO A 111 -2.10 -2.71 -7.30
CA PRO A 111 -3.35 -1.94 -7.16
C PRO A 111 -4.60 -2.67 -7.61
N LEU A 112 -4.49 -3.85 -8.23
CA LEU A 112 -5.63 -4.52 -8.85
C LEU A 112 -6.63 -5.14 -7.86
N PRO A 113 -6.23 -5.73 -6.72
CA PRO A 113 -7.21 -6.27 -5.77
C PRO A 113 -8.19 -5.23 -5.26
N TYR A 114 -7.71 -4.04 -4.89
CA TYR A 114 -8.58 -2.97 -4.41
C TYR A 114 -9.50 -2.46 -5.52
N LEU A 115 -8.96 -2.35 -6.74
CA LEU A 115 -9.76 -2.00 -7.91
C LEU A 115 -10.86 -3.04 -8.17
N ALA A 116 -10.52 -4.33 -8.10
CA ALA A 116 -11.48 -5.40 -8.32
C ALA A 116 -12.64 -5.36 -7.31
N GLU A 117 -12.34 -5.05 -6.06
CA GLU A 117 -13.38 -4.91 -5.02
C GLU A 117 -14.33 -3.74 -5.32
N ALA A 118 -13.84 -2.66 -5.92
CA ALA A 118 -14.62 -1.46 -6.21
C ALA A 118 -15.48 -1.59 -7.47
N LEU A 119 -15.17 -2.53 -8.35
CA LEU A 119 -15.89 -2.73 -9.61
C LEU A 119 -17.15 -3.58 -9.48
#